data_21efe531b1f679c6f054379483c68d6c
#
_entry.id   21efe531b1f679c6f054379483c68d6c
#
_cell.length_a   1.000
_cell.length_b   1.000
_cell.length_c   1.000
_cell.angle_alpha   90.00
_cell.angle_beta   90.00
_cell.angle_gamma   90.00
#
_symmetry.space_group_name_H-M   'P 1'
#
loop_
_entity.id
_entity.type
_entity.pdbx_description
1 polymer ?
#
loop_
_entity_poly.entity_id
_entity_poly.type
_entity_poly.pdbx_seq_one_letter_code
_entity_poly.pdbx_strand_id
1 'polypeptide(L)'
;MPAHDSQPDPRYEDLIDELMGEPGVTPPHGGGFGRSACRYNGKIFVMFVRGRLVLKLPECRVDDMIAAGHGVRFDANKGTRMREWLSLDPASDQPWLPLAREALGFARS
;
A
#
# COMPACT_ATOMS: atom_id res chain seq x y z
N MET A 1 -15.47 -21.53 -10.23
CA MET A 1 -15.36 -20.23 -10.28
C MET A 1 -14.01 -19.73 -10.09
N PRO A 2 -13.71 -18.84 -10.73
CA PRO A 2 -12.36 -18.38 -10.65
C PRO A 2 -12.04 -17.82 -9.32
N ALA A 3 -10.83 -17.93 -9.05
CA ALA A 3 -10.30 -17.39 -7.85
C ALA A 3 -10.14 -15.91 -8.03
N HIS A 4 -11.21 -15.20 -7.85
CA HIS A 4 -11.08 -13.81 -8.03
C HIS A 4 -10.15 -13.21 -7.06
N ASP A 5 -9.88 -13.88 -5.96
CA ASP A 5 -8.94 -13.35 -5.01
C ASP A 5 -7.58 -13.16 -5.59
N SER A 6 -7.23 -13.94 -6.60
CA SER A 6 -5.93 -13.84 -7.20
C SER A 6 -5.91 -12.89 -8.38
N GLN A 7 -7.04 -12.28 -8.71
CA GLN A 7 -7.06 -11.33 -9.81
C GLN A 7 -6.57 -9.98 -9.33
N PRO A 8 -5.57 -9.41 -9.99
CA PRO A 8 -5.08 -8.10 -9.58
C PRO A 8 -6.11 -7.02 -9.89
N ASP A 9 -6.12 -6.01 -9.04
CA ASP A 9 -6.97 -4.85 -9.26
C ASP A 9 -6.29 -3.98 -10.32
N PRO A 10 -7.01 -3.60 -11.39
CA PRO A 10 -6.40 -2.77 -12.44
C PRO A 10 -5.82 -1.46 -11.92
N ARG A 11 -6.45 -0.88 -10.89
CA ARG A 11 -5.90 0.36 -10.32
C ARG A 11 -4.56 0.13 -9.69
N TYR A 12 -4.38 -1.02 -9.03
CA TYR A 12 -3.11 -1.34 -8.41
C TYR A 12 -2.04 -1.64 -9.47
N GLU A 13 -2.44 -2.32 -10.54
CA GLU A 13 -1.50 -2.58 -11.62
C GLU A 13 -1.01 -1.29 -12.27
N ASP A 14 -1.92 -0.35 -12.51
CA ASP A 14 -1.54 0.95 -13.05
C ASP A 14 -0.60 1.68 -12.11
N LEU A 15 -0.86 1.58 -10.81
CA LEU A 15 -0.04 2.21 -9.81
C LEU A 15 1.38 1.64 -9.83
N ILE A 16 1.49 0.32 -9.92
CA ILE A 16 2.78 -0.34 -9.97
C ILE A 16 3.55 0.11 -11.21
N ASP A 17 2.88 0.18 -12.35
CA ASP A 17 3.54 0.62 -13.58
C ASP A 17 4.16 2.00 -13.43
N GLU A 18 3.42 2.90 -12.78
CA GLU A 18 3.94 4.25 -12.55
C GLU A 18 5.11 4.23 -11.59
N LEU A 19 5.03 3.43 -10.55
CA LEU A 19 6.09 3.38 -9.55
C LEU A 19 7.36 2.73 -10.09
N MET A 20 7.23 1.88 -11.09
CA MET A 20 8.40 1.22 -11.67
C MET A 20 9.38 2.21 -12.30
N GLY A 21 8.93 3.42 -12.60
CA GLY A 21 9.82 4.45 -13.09
C GLY A 21 10.71 5.07 -12.03
N GLU A 22 10.48 4.76 -10.76
CA GLU A 22 11.25 5.34 -9.67
C GLU A 22 12.47 4.47 -9.36
N PRO A 23 13.64 5.08 -9.18
CA PRO A 23 14.84 4.30 -8.87
C PRO A 23 14.70 3.56 -7.54
N GLY A 24 15.17 2.32 -7.51
CA GLY A 24 15.18 1.52 -6.31
C GLY A 24 13.89 0.78 -6.01
N VAL A 25 12.85 1.01 -6.80
CA VAL A 25 11.56 0.33 -6.60
C VAL A 25 11.58 -1.01 -7.32
N THR A 26 11.18 -2.06 -6.63
CA THR A 26 11.01 -3.38 -7.22
C THR A 26 9.55 -3.76 -7.21
N PRO A 27 9.08 -4.42 -8.28
CA PRO A 27 7.68 -4.78 -8.39
C PRO A 27 7.33 -5.96 -7.48
N PRO A 28 6.04 -6.19 -7.24
CA PRO A 28 5.61 -7.41 -6.58
C PRO A 28 6.01 -8.62 -7.40
N HIS A 29 6.46 -9.67 -6.72
CA HIS A 29 6.79 -10.89 -7.39
C HIS A 29 6.80 -12.02 -6.39
N GLY A 30 6.92 -13.24 -6.92
CA GLY A 30 6.96 -14.42 -6.08
C GLY A 30 5.59 -14.81 -5.61
N GLY A 31 5.55 -15.77 -4.72
CA GLY A 31 4.31 -16.26 -4.19
C GLY A 31 4.20 -16.00 -2.71
N GLY A 32 3.08 -16.38 -2.15
CA GLY A 32 2.89 -16.28 -0.73
C GLY A 32 2.57 -14.89 -0.27
N PHE A 33 2.70 -14.71 1.03
CA PHE A 33 2.37 -13.45 1.65
C PHE A 33 3.30 -12.35 1.16
N GLY A 34 2.72 -11.22 0.88
CA GLY A 34 3.52 -10.08 0.44
C GLY A 34 3.83 -10.06 -1.03
N ARG A 35 3.29 -11.01 -1.79
CA ARG A 35 3.56 -11.04 -3.22
C ARG A 35 2.99 -9.82 -3.95
N SER A 36 2.07 -9.09 -3.32
CA SER A 36 1.51 -7.87 -3.90
C SER A 36 2.21 -6.62 -3.41
N ALA A 37 3.36 -6.75 -2.77
CA ALA A 37 4.02 -5.62 -2.15
C ALA A 37 5.10 -5.05 -3.06
N CYS A 38 5.13 -3.72 -3.18
CA CYS A 38 6.24 -3.03 -3.80
C CYS A 38 7.26 -2.66 -2.75
N ARG A 39 8.53 -2.75 -3.10
CA ARG A 39 9.61 -2.47 -2.16
C ARG A 39 10.53 -1.40 -2.70
N TYR A 40 11.08 -0.64 -1.79
CA TYR A 40 12.17 0.28 -2.10
C TYR A 40 13.40 -0.20 -1.33
N ASN A 41 14.43 -0.62 -2.08
CA ASN A 41 15.65 -1.16 -1.49
C ASN A 41 15.34 -2.24 -0.45
N GLY A 42 14.40 -3.13 -0.78
CA GLY A 42 14.04 -4.23 0.08
C GLY A 42 13.01 -3.92 1.15
N LYS A 43 12.59 -2.66 1.28
CA LYS A 43 11.59 -2.27 2.27
C LYS A 43 10.23 -2.12 1.62
N ILE A 44 9.23 -2.79 2.17
CA ILE A 44 7.87 -2.66 1.65
C ILE A 44 7.36 -1.27 2.00
N PHE A 45 6.83 -0.56 1.00
CA PHE A 45 6.22 0.75 1.26
C PHE A 45 4.78 0.83 0.78
N VAL A 46 4.35 -0.09 -0.09
CA VAL A 46 2.96 -0.15 -0.51
C VAL A 46 2.62 -1.59 -0.80
N MET A 47 1.40 -2.00 -0.49
CA MET A 47 0.94 -3.34 -0.82
C MET A 47 -0.56 -3.31 -1.02
N PHE A 48 -1.08 -4.40 -1.57
CA PHE A 48 -2.51 -4.54 -1.82
C PHE A 48 -2.99 -5.77 -1.07
N VAL A 49 -3.87 -5.55 -0.11
CA VAL A 49 -4.30 -6.62 0.79
C VAL A 49 -5.82 -6.62 0.85
N ARG A 50 -6.41 -7.74 0.48
CA ARG A 50 -7.86 -7.93 0.55
C ARG A 50 -8.64 -6.82 -0.14
N GLY A 51 -8.16 -6.39 -1.30
CA GLY A 51 -8.82 -5.35 -2.07
C GLY A 51 -8.58 -3.94 -1.58
N ARG A 52 -7.68 -3.74 -0.66
CA ARG A 52 -7.39 -2.42 -0.11
C ARG A 52 -5.93 -2.08 -0.31
N LEU A 53 -5.70 -0.82 -0.66
CA LEU A 53 -4.34 -0.30 -0.78
C LEU A 53 -3.80 -0.01 0.62
N VAL A 54 -2.63 -0.54 0.91
CA VAL A 54 -1.99 -0.37 2.22
C VAL A 54 -0.67 0.36 2.00
N LEU A 55 -0.48 1.47 2.73
CA LEU A 55 0.63 2.38 2.50
C LEU A 55 1.38 2.62 3.79
N LYS A 56 2.70 2.68 3.68
CA LYS A 56 3.51 3.04 4.85
C LYS A 56 3.76 4.54 4.82
N LEU A 57 3.21 5.24 5.79
CA LEU A 57 3.29 6.69 5.90
C LEU A 57 3.74 7.05 7.32
N PRO A 58 4.23 8.27 7.53
CA PRO A 58 4.52 8.70 8.89
C PRO A 58 3.28 8.59 9.77
N GLU A 59 3.51 8.30 11.04
CA GLU A 59 2.39 8.06 11.96
C GLU A 59 1.40 9.20 11.97
N CYS A 60 1.88 10.44 11.99
CA CYS A 60 0.97 11.59 12.03
C CYS A 60 0.12 11.68 10.76
N ARG A 61 0.70 11.29 9.64
CA ARG A 61 -0.06 11.30 8.38
C ARG A 61 -1.13 10.21 8.39
N VAL A 62 -0.80 9.04 8.92
CA VAL A 62 -1.79 7.97 9.07
C VAL A 62 -2.93 8.43 9.98
N ASP A 63 -2.59 9.08 11.08
CA ASP A 63 -3.61 9.58 12.00
C ASP A 63 -4.53 10.59 11.31
N ASP A 64 -3.95 11.49 10.51
CA ASP A 64 -4.74 12.49 9.78
C ASP A 64 -5.70 11.83 8.79
N MET A 65 -5.22 10.82 8.09
CA MET A 65 -6.06 10.13 7.10
C MET A 65 -7.20 9.38 7.77
N ILE A 66 -6.92 8.76 8.91
CA ILE A 66 -7.96 8.06 9.66
C ILE A 66 -8.99 9.06 10.19
N ALA A 67 -8.53 10.17 10.72
CA ALA A 67 -9.43 11.20 11.25
C ALA A 67 -10.31 11.78 10.16
N ALA A 68 -9.81 11.86 8.93
CA ALA A 68 -10.59 12.37 7.81
C ALA A 68 -11.51 11.32 7.20
N GLY A 69 -11.48 10.09 7.69
CA GLY A 69 -12.38 9.04 7.21
C GLY A 69 -11.90 8.32 5.97
N HIS A 70 -10.62 8.43 5.61
CA HIS A 70 -10.12 7.82 4.38
C HIS A 70 -9.65 6.38 4.56
N GLY A 71 -9.54 5.89 5.78
CA GLY A 71 -9.12 4.52 6.00
C GLY A 71 -8.99 4.19 7.46
N VAL A 72 -8.33 3.07 7.73
CA VAL A 72 -8.11 2.61 9.10
C VAL A 72 -6.64 2.19 9.24
N ARG A 73 -6.21 2.04 10.47
CA ARG A 73 -4.86 1.57 10.73
C ARG A 73 -4.78 0.10 10.33
N PHE A 74 -3.73 -0.23 9.60
CA PHE A 74 -3.56 -1.60 9.16
C PHE A 74 -3.19 -2.47 10.36
N ASP A 75 -3.83 -3.63 10.45
CA ASP A 75 -3.56 -4.60 11.50
C ASP A 75 -3.14 -5.88 10.82
N ALA A 76 -1.97 -6.38 11.17
CA ALA A 76 -1.42 -7.57 10.54
C ALA A 76 -1.87 -8.84 11.25
N ASN A 77 -2.96 -8.80 11.99
CA ASN A 77 -3.52 -9.97 12.68
C ASN A 77 -2.65 -10.48 13.82
N LYS A 78 -1.81 -9.64 14.34
CA LYS A 78 -0.93 -10.04 15.41
C LYS A 78 -1.24 -9.31 16.70
N GLY A 79 -2.33 -8.58 16.73
CA GLY A 79 -2.63 -7.76 17.88
C GLY A 79 -1.68 -6.58 18.02
N THR A 80 -0.76 -6.40 17.10
CA THR A 80 0.17 -5.30 17.13
C THR A 80 -0.27 -4.26 16.12
N ARG A 81 -0.51 -3.06 16.60
CA ARG A 81 -0.88 -1.99 15.70
C ARG A 81 0.34 -1.53 14.95
N MET A 82 0.17 -1.35 13.66
CA MET A 82 1.25 -0.88 12.81
C MET A 82 1.03 0.60 12.56
N ARG A 83 1.62 1.42 13.42
CA ARG A 83 1.32 2.85 13.49
C ARG A 83 1.57 3.60 12.19
N GLU A 84 2.49 3.11 11.39
CA GLU A 84 2.87 3.77 10.15
C GLU A 84 2.22 3.11 8.94
N TRP A 85 1.19 2.32 9.14
CA TRP A 85 0.53 1.62 8.04
C TRP A 85 -0.94 2.00 7.96
N LEU A 86 -1.31 2.56 6.82
CA LEU A 86 -2.68 2.95 6.54
C LEU A 86 -3.31 1.96 5.59
N SER A 87 -4.48 1.43 5.95
CA SER A 87 -5.30 0.64 5.04
C SER A 87 -6.36 1.57 4.47
N LEU A 88 -6.18 1.96 3.22
CA LEU A 88 -7.06 2.94 2.59
C LEU A 88 -8.41 2.32 2.26
N ASP A 89 -9.48 3.05 2.56
CA ASP A 89 -10.82 2.61 2.23
C ASP A 89 -10.96 2.60 0.71
N PRO A 90 -11.41 1.49 0.09
CA PRO A 90 -11.57 1.45 -1.35
C PRO A 90 -12.54 2.51 -1.89
N ALA A 91 -13.45 2.97 -1.07
CA ALA A 91 -14.40 4.00 -1.46
C ALA A 91 -13.84 5.41 -1.28
N SER A 92 -12.64 5.54 -0.74
CA SER A 92 -12.03 6.85 -0.58
C SER A 92 -11.72 7.46 -1.93
N ASP A 93 -11.91 8.78 -2.04
CA ASP A 93 -11.60 9.49 -3.27
C ASP A 93 -10.17 9.96 -3.33
N GLN A 94 -9.33 9.56 -2.37
CA GLN A 94 -7.93 9.96 -2.39
C GLN A 94 -7.20 9.27 -3.55
N PRO A 95 -6.44 10.02 -4.33
CA PRO A 95 -5.73 9.44 -5.46
C PRO A 95 -4.60 8.53 -4.96
N TRP A 96 -4.50 7.35 -5.59
CA TRP A 96 -3.55 6.34 -5.14
C TRP A 96 -2.10 6.71 -5.46
N LEU A 97 -1.86 7.27 -6.65
CA LEU A 97 -0.48 7.52 -7.06
C LEU A 97 0.22 8.56 -6.18
N PRO A 98 -0.40 9.72 -5.90
CA PRO A 98 0.24 10.67 -4.99
C PRO A 98 0.49 10.09 -3.60
N LEU A 99 -0.44 9.28 -3.09
CA LEU A 99 -0.25 8.65 -1.79
C LEU A 99 0.90 7.65 -1.83
N ALA A 100 0.98 6.87 -2.90
CA ALA A 100 2.08 5.90 -3.03
C ALA A 100 3.42 6.60 -3.15
N ARG A 101 3.46 7.74 -3.85
CA ARG A 101 4.69 8.51 -3.94
C ARG A 101 5.07 9.11 -2.59
N GLU A 102 4.08 9.49 -1.80
CA GLU A 102 4.33 9.96 -0.45
C GLU A 102 4.95 8.84 0.39
N ALA A 103 4.41 7.63 0.25
CA ALA A 103 4.95 6.47 0.95
C ALA A 103 6.38 6.16 0.50
N LEU A 104 6.63 6.29 -0.79
CA LEU A 104 7.98 6.09 -1.32
C LEU A 104 8.95 7.11 -0.75
N GLY A 105 8.53 8.37 -0.67
CA GLY A 105 9.36 9.40 -0.07
C GLY A 105 9.70 9.10 1.38
N PHE A 106 8.74 8.57 2.12
CA PHE A 106 8.97 8.18 3.49
C PHE A 106 9.96 7.01 3.57
N ALA A 107 9.85 6.05 2.65
CA ALA A 107 10.77 4.92 2.63
C ALA A 107 12.20 5.35 2.31
N ARG A 108 12.35 6.44 1.57
CA ARG A 108 13.67 6.96 1.20
C ARG A 108 14.33 7.76 2.33
N SER A 109 13.56 8.22 3.27
CA SER A 109 14.09 9.10 4.30
C SER A 109 14.83 8.35 5.41
#